data_caf4efcffc36674e08cb1fb7bf14b991
#
_entry.id   caf4efcffc36674e08cb1fb7bf14b991
#
_cell.length_a   1.000
_cell.length_b   1.000
_cell.length_c   1.000
_cell.angle_alpha   90.00
_cell.angle_beta   90.00
_cell.angle_gamma   90.00
#
_symmetry.space_group_name_H-M   'P 1'
#
loop_
_entity.id
_entity.type
_entity.pdbx_description
1 polymer ?
#
loop_
_entity_poly.entity_id
_entity_poly.type
_entity_poly.pdbx_seq_one_letter_code
_entity_poly.pdbx_strand_id
1 'polypeptide(L)'
;DYLSLQGQINVDLDKDMNKMAFKVENGDEINCLKRMLQALLVLQTKAENEICKAQKLISEKDAELHAAEESLSGLVEAKIHYSGEGLMVEVAGGFNGWHQTIKMDLQSSSATLEPVGSRKSRLWSTTLWLYPGVYEIKFIVDGQWKIDPHRESTIRDGIENNILRVDR
;
A
#
# COMPACT_ATOMS: atom_id res chain seq x y z
N ASP A 1 -35.75 84.60 -27.34
CA ASP A 1 -35.83 83.90 -26.05
C ASP A 1 -36.46 82.54 -26.12
N TYR A 2 -37.30 82.22 -27.10
CA TYR A 2 -37.87 80.88 -27.30
C TYR A 2 -36.82 79.85 -27.72
N LEU A 3 -35.85 80.21 -28.56
CA LEU A 3 -34.75 79.38 -29.00
C LEU A 3 -33.74 79.08 -27.91
N SER A 4 -33.56 79.98 -26.94
CA SER A 4 -32.70 79.78 -25.77
C SER A 4 -33.30 78.75 -24.78
N LEU A 5 -34.60 78.84 -24.58
CA LEU A 5 -35.33 77.87 -23.73
C LEU A 5 -35.32 76.46 -24.33
N GLN A 6 -35.50 76.36 -25.66
CA GLN A 6 -35.47 75.06 -26.37
C GLN A 6 -34.09 74.42 -26.34
N GLY A 7 -33.02 75.20 -26.42
CA GLY A 7 -31.65 74.75 -26.24
C GLY A 7 -31.36 74.22 -24.81
N GLN A 8 -31.90 74.91 -23.81
CA GLN A 8 -31.71 74.49 -22.41
C GLN A 8 -32.44 73.15 -22.08
N ILE A 9 -33.67 73.02 -22.60
CA ILE A 9 -34.46 71.80 -22.44
C ILE A 9 -33.80 70.58 -23.13
N ASN A 10 -33.22 70.76 -24.31
CA ASN A 10 -32.51 69.67 -25.01
C ASN A 10 -31.24 69.25 -24.27
N VAL A 11 -30.45 70.16 -23.69
CA VAL A 11 -29.26 69.88 -22.90
C VAL A 11 -29.60 69.14 -21.60
N ASP A 12 -30.68 69.50 -20.97
CA ASP A 12 -31.12 68.82 -19.73
C ASP A 12 -31.65 67.42 -20.01
N LEU A 13 -32.37 67.24 -21.15
CA LEU A 13 -32.83 65.91 -21.57
C LEU A 13 -31.66 64.96 -21.90
N ASP A 14 -30.64 65.45 -22.59
CA ASP A 14 -29.46 64.67 -22.91
C ASP A 14 -28.66 64.27 -21.65
N LYS A 15 -28.59 65.12 -20.65
CA LYS A 15 -28.00 64.82 -19.35
C LYS A 15 -28.71 63.74 -18.60
N ASP A 16 -30.07 63.81 -18.58
CA ASP A 16 -30.89 62.81 -17.91
C ASP A 16 -30.87 61.45 -18.66
N MET A 17 -30.87 61.47 -19.98
CA MET A 17 -30.67 60.23 -20.79
C MET A 17 -29.32 59.60 -20.58
N ASN A 18 -28.22 60.38 -20.56
CA ASN A 18 -26.88 59.86 -20.28
C ASN A 18 -26.78 59.32 -18.82
N LYS A 19 -27.42 59.96 -17.86
CA LYS A 19 -27.45 59.50 -16.48
C LYS A 19 -28.29 58.22 -16.31
N MET A 20 -29.39 58.06 -17.04
CA MET A 20 -30.17 56.84 -17.13
C MET A 20 -29.38 55.71 -17.82
N ALA A 21 -28.72 55.95 -18.96
CA ALA A 21 -27.92 55.00 -19.63
C ALA A 21 -26.75 54.49 -18.77
N PHE A 22 -26.06 55.40 -18.08
CA PHE A 22 -25.00 55.08 -17.10
C PHE A 22 -25.50 54.22 -15.91
N LYS A 23 -26.73 54.49 -15.40
CA LYS A 23 -27.34 53.69 -14.34
C LYS A 23 -27.70 52.29 -14.80
N VAL A 24 -28.21 52.16 -16.04
CA VAL A 24 -28.55 50.83 -16.63
C VAL A 24 -27.29 50.04 -16.88
N GLU A 25 -26.27 50.61 -17.47
CA GLU A 25 -24.99 49.96 -17.75
C GLU A 25 -24.31 49.49 -16.47
N ASN A 26 -24.22 50.32 -15.41
CA ASN A 26 -23.72 49.92 -14.10
C ASN A 26 -24.58 48.84 -13.41
N GLY A 27 -25.90 48.89 -13.61
CA GLY A 27 -26.79 47.86 -13.08
C GLY A 27 -26.54 46.49 -13.71
N ASP A 28 -26.28 46.43 -15.00
CA ASP A 28 -25.98 45.18 -15.71
C ASP A 28 -24.62 44.64 -15.32
N GLU A 29 -23.59 45.47 -15.19
CA GLU A 29 -22.26 45.08 -14.68
C GLU A 29 -22.34 44.55 -13.26
N ILE A 30 -23.04 45.18 -12.38
CA ILE A 30 -23.25 44.77 -10.98
C ILE A 30 -23.97 43.40 -10.94
N ASN A 31 -24.97 43.18 -11.78
CA ASN A 31 -25.66 41.91 -11.88
C ASN A 31 -24.76 40.80 -12.44
N CYS A 32 -23.90 41.11 -13.40
CA CYS A 32 -22.90 40.19 -13.93
C CYS A 32 -21.91 39.78 -12.84
N LEU A 33 -21.35 40.73 -12.10
CA LEU A 33 -20.45 40.50 -10.99
C LEU A 33 -21.07 39.65 -9.87
N LYS A 34 -22.34 39.91 -9.55
CA LYS A 34 -23.09 39.09 -8.57
C LYS A 34 -23.20 37.63 -9.00
N ARG A 35 -23.51 37.37 -10.28
CA ARG A 35 -23.58 36.00 -10.82
C ARG A 35 -22.21 35.33 -10.80
N MET A 36 -21.14 36.03 -11.17
CA MET A 36 -19.78 35.52 -11.12
C MET A 36 -19.37 35.17 -9.68
N LEU A 37 -19.67 36.06 -8.72
CA LEU A 37 -19.38 35.81 -7.31
C LEU A 37 -20.14 34.60 -6.79
N GLN A 38 -21.41 34.45 -7.15
CA GLN A 38 -22.21 33.31 -6.75
C GLN A 38 -21.68 31.99 -7.36
N ALA A 39 -21.25 32.00 -8.63
CA ALA A 39 -20.61 30.84 -9.26
C ALA A 39 -19.28 30.48 -8.57
N LEU A 40 -18.48 31.47 -8.21
CA LEU A 40 -17.23 31.22 -7.45
C LEU A 40 -17.49 30.64 -6.07
N LEU A 41 -18.50 31.10 -5.35
CA LEU A 41 -18.88 30.53 -4.04
C LEU A 41 -19.32 29.06 -4.17
N VAL A 42 -20.06 28.72 -5.21
CA VAL A 42 -20.47 27.33 -5.48
C VAL A 42 -19.25 26.46 -5.78
N LEU A 43 -18.32 26.95 -6.60
CA LEU A 43 -17.08 26.22 -6.92
C LEU A 43 -16.19 26.05 -5.68
N GLN A 44 -16.08 27.09 -4.85
CA GLN A 44 -15.33 26.99 -3.60
C GLN A 44 -15.92 25.93 -2.67
N THR A 45 -17.22 25.96 -2.44
CA THR A 45 -17.91 24.95 -1.60
C THR A 45 -17.71 23.53 -2.14
N LYS A 46 -17.78 23.37 -3.47
CA LYS A 46 -17.53 22.09 -4.10
C LYS A 46 -16.09 21.61 -3.88
N ALA A 47 -15.11 22.51 -4.05
CA ALA A 47 -13.69 22.19 -3.82
C ALA A 47 -13.43 21.84 -2.35
N GLU A 48 -13.98 22.58 -1.40
CA GLU A 48 -13.88 22.29 0.04
C GLU A 48 -14.46 20.92 0.39
N ASN A 49 -15.60 20.55 -0.20
CA ASN A 49 -16.19 19.24 0.00
C ASN A 49 -15.32 18.10 -0.56
N GLU A 50 -14.73 18.29 -1.74
CA GLU A 50 -13.82 17.29 -2.32
C GLU A 50 -12.52 17.16 -1.51
N ILE A 51 -11.98 18.25 -1.01
CA ILE A 51 -10.82 18.25 -0.11
C ILE A 51 -11.15 17.50 1.19
N CYS A 52 -12.31 17.77 1.78
CA CYS A 52 -12.74 17.08 3.01
C CYS A 52 -12.87 15.55 2.79
N LYS A 53 -13.46 15.13 1.67
CA LYS A 53 -13.56 13.72 1.31
C LYS A 53 -12.18 13.08 1.11
N ALA A 54 -11.27 13.78 0.42
CA ALA A 54 -9.91 13.30 0.21
C ALA A 54 -9.15 13.17 1.53
N GLN A 55 -9.24 14.15 2.42
CA GLN A 55 -8.61 14.11 3.74
C GLN A 55 -9.13 12.95 4.59
N LYS A 56 -10.43 12.69 4.55
CA LYS A 56 -11.03 11.53 5.24
C LYS A 56 -10.48 10.21 4.70
N LEU A 57 -10.41 10.06 3.39
CA LEU A 57 -9.86 8.87 2.75
C LEU A 57 -8.38 8.66 3.10
N ILE A 58 -7.58 9.71 3.09
CA ILE A 58 -6.16 9.66 3.49
C ILE A 58 -6.06 9.18 4.94
N SER A 59 -6.84 9.76 5.86
CA SER A 59 -6.82 9.37 7.27
C SER A 59 -7.22 7.90 7.49
N GLU A 60 -8.22 7.41 6.74
CA GLU A 60 -8.62 6.00 6.78
C GLU A 60 -7.50 5.07 6.28
N LYS A 61 -6.83 5.46 5.18
CA LYS A 61 -5.71 4.68 4.62
C LYS A 61 -4.46 4.71 5.49
N ASP A 62 -4.16 5.82 6.12
CA ASP A 62 -3.06 5.92 7.09
C ASP A 62 -3.31 5.02 8.31
N ALA A 63 -4.54 4.96 8.81
CA ALA A 63 -4.91 4.08 9.91
C ALA A 63 -4.80 2.60 9.53
N GLU A 64 -5.25 2.21 8.32
CA GLU A 64 -5.09 0.86 7.80
C GLU A 64 -3.61 0.47 7.65
N LEU A 65 -2.80 1.37 7.11
CA LEU A 65 -1.36 1.16 6.95
C LEU A 65 -0.67 0.98 8.30
N HIS A 66 -0.96 1.85 9.26
CA HIS A 66 -0.39 1.77 10.61
C HIS A 66 -0.76 0.47 11.32
N ALA A 67 -2.01 0.02 11.21
CA ALA A 67 -2.44 -1.27 11.74
C ALA A 67 -1.74 -2.46 11.07
N ALA A 68 -1.49 -2.38 9.75
CA ALA A 68 -0.73 -3.39 9.02
C ALA A 68 0.74 -3.41 9.45
N GLU A 69 1.38 -2.25 9.58
CA GLU A 69 2.76 -2.12 10.08
C GLU A 69 2.89 -2.67 11.50
N GLU A 70 1.96 -2.36 12.39
CA GLU A 70 1.94 -2.87 13.77
C GLU A 70 1.81 -4.40 13.78
N SER A 71 0.97 -4.97 12.93
CA SER A 71 0.81 -6.42 12.80
C SER A 71 2.08 -7.13 12.30
N LEU A 72 2.90 -6.45 11.49
CA LEU A 72 4.16 -6.99 10.96
C LEU A 72 5.37 -6.73 11.87
N SER A 73 5.28 -5.81 12.82
CA SER A 73 6.41 -5.37 13.64
C SER A 73 7.05 -6.44 14.52
N GLY A 74 6.35 -7.55 14.75
CA GLY A 74 6.84 -8.69 15.53
C GLY A 74 7.50 -9.81 14.73
N LEU A 75 7.54 -9.70 13.39
CA LEU A 75 8.16 -10.72 12.54
C LEU A 75 9.67 -10.66 12.58
N VAL A 76 10.29 -11.82 12.64
CA VAL A 76 11.75 -12.01 12.66
C VAL A 76 12.15 -12.87 11.47
N GLU A 77 13.32 -12.63 10.93
CA GLU A 77 13.90 -13.45 9.88
C GLU A 77 14.33 -14.83 10.43
N ALA A 78 13.71 -15.87 9.94
CA ALA A 78 14.02 -17.26 10.28
C ALA A 78 14.64 -17.98 9.08
N LYS A 79 15.90 -18.38 9.20
CA LYS A 79 16.62 -19.17 8.20
C LYS A 79 16.47 -20.65 8.48
N ILE A 80 16.01 -21.40 7.49
CA ILE A 80 15.89 -22.85 7.56
C ILE A 80 16.90 -23.45 6.60
N HIS A 81 17.72 -24.37 7.11
CA HIS A 81 18.71 -25.10 6.34
C HIS A 81 18.41 -26.58 6.36
N TYR A 82 18.67 -27.24 5.27
CA TYR A 82 18.65 -28.69 5.14
C TYR A 82 19.90 -29.14 4.42
N SER A 83 20.58 -30.16 4.96
CA SER A 83 21.76 -30.75 4.35
C SER A 83 21.47 -32.21 4.02
N GLY A 84 21.56 -32.54 2.75
CA GLY A 84 21.28 -33.91 2.31
C GLY A 84 21.31 -34.08 0.80
N GLU A 85 21.04 -35.31 0.36
CA GLU A 85 20.89 -35.65 -1.05
C GLU A 85 19.45 -35.30 -1.50
N GLY A 86 19.31 -34.82 -2.72
CA GLY A 86 18.03 -34.54 -3.35
C GLY A 86 18.17 -33.61 -4.53
N LEU A 87 17.21 -33.64 -5.42
CA LEU A 87 17.10 -32.73 -6.56
C LEU A 87 16.19 -31.53 -6.24
N MET A 88 15.19 -31.75 -5.39
CA MET A 88 14.27 -30.73 -4.95
C MET A 88 13.98 -30.94 -3.47
N VAL A 89 14.08 -29.87 -2.69
CA VAL A 89 13.77 -29.84 -1.26
C VAL A 89 12.73 -28.76 -0.98
N GLU A 90 11.73 -29.13 -0.23
CA GLU A 90 10.69 -28.24 0.28
C GLU A 90 10.58 -28.40 1.79
N VAL A 91 10.05 -27.40 2.45
CA VAL A 91 9.73 -27.43 3.88
C VAL A 91 8.26 -27.11 4.09
N ALA A 92 7.62 -27.87 4.98
CA ALA A 92 6.28 -27.61 5.48
C ALA A 92 6.31 -27.48 7.01
N GLY A 93 5.35 -26.82 7.61
CA GLY A 93 5.34 -26.68 9.05
C GLY A 93 4.13 -25.97 9.63
N GLY A 94 4.11 -25.94 10.95
CA GLY A 94 3.06 -25.28 11.74
C GLY A 94 3.00 -23.77 11.53
N PHE A 95 4.03 -23.16 10.96
CA PHE A 95 4.08 -21.71 10.69
C PHE A 95 3.00 -21.23 9.70
N ASN A 96 2.48 -22.12 8.89
CA ASN A 96 1.35 -21.84 7.99
C ASN A 96 0.23 -22.89 8.11
N GLY A 97 0.17 -23.60 9.23
CA GLY A 97 -0.83 -24.64 9.48
C GLY A 97 -0.69 -25.87 8.56
N TRP A 98 0.48 -26.12 8.01
CA TRP A 98 0.76 -27.23 7.10
C TRP A 98 0.03 -27.13 5.73
N HIS A 99 -0.52 -25.95 5.41
CA HIS A 99 -1.32 -25.76 4.19
C HIS A 99 -0.48 -25.69 2.91
N GLN A 100 0.75 -25.21 3.00
CA GLN A 100 1.61 -25.00 1.84
C GLN A 100 3.03 -25.47 2.14
N THR A 101 3.66 -26.03 1.12
CA THR A 101 5.10 -26.33 1.10
C THR A 101 5.86 -25.13 0.54
N ILE A 102 7.04 -24.88 1.07
CA ILE A 102 7.93 -23.81 0.61
C ILE A 102 9.17 -24.43 0.00
N LYS A 103 9.44 -24.09 -1.25
CA LYS A 103 10.66 -24.53 -1.93
C LYS A 103 11.90 -23.94 -1.28
N MET A 104 12.92 -24.75 -1.16
CA MET A 104 14.22 -24.34 -0.66
C MET A 104 15.19 -24.13 -1.82
N ASP A 105 16.05 -23.14 -1.69
CA ASP A 105 17.06 -22.81 -2.67
C ASP A 105 18.35 -23.58 -2.39
N LEU A 106 18.93 -24.12 -3.47
CA LEU A 106 20.22 -24.76 -3.37
C LEU A 106 21.31 -23.71 -3.18
N GLN A 107 22.03 -23.82 -2.07
CA GLN A 107 23.20 -22.98 -1.85
C GLN A 107 24.36 -23.47 -2.71
N SER A 108 24.78 -22.66 -3.69
CA SER A 108 26.01 -22.92 -4.42
C SER A 108 27.20 -22.73 -3.50
N SER A 109 27.77 -23.81 -3.02
CA SER A 109 29.11 -23.72 -2.45
C SER A 109 30.06 -23.30 -3.57
N SER A 110 30.62 -22.08 -3.44
CA SER A 110 31.66 -21.58 -4.33
C SER A 110 32.80 -22.60 -4.39
N ALA A 111 32.97 -23.11 -5.58
CA ALA A 111 34.15 -23.80 -6.13
C ALA A 111 35.27 -24.18 -5.14
N THR A 112 35.25 -25.40 -4.68
CA THR A 112 36.46 -26.20 -4.55
C THR A 112 36.30 -27.36 -5.48
N LEU A 113 37.27 -27.52 -6.40
CA LEU A 113 37.40 -28.64 -7.29
C LEU A 113 37.64 -29.90 -6.44
N GLU A 114 36.56 -30.62 -6.17
CA GLU A 114 36.62 -31.91 -5.49
C GLU A 114 36.40 -33.05 -6.49
N PRO A 115 37.03 -34.21 -6.33
CA PRO A 115 37.07 -35.27 -7.32
C PRO A 115 35.72 -35.92 -7.55
N VAL A 116 35.47 -36.27 -8.80
CA VAL A 116 34.30 -36.98 -9.30
C VAL A 116 34.16 -38.33 -8.55
N GLY A 117 33.08 -38.48 -7.75
CA GLY A 117 32.73 -39.74 -7.11
C GLY A 117 32.08 -39.72 -5.74
N SER A 118 32.08 -38.60 -5.06
CA SER A 118 31.42 -38.44 -3.75
C SER A 118 29.96 -38.00 -3.93
N ARG A 119 29.00 -38.74 -3.37
CA ARG A 119 27.62 -38.30 -3.25
C ARG A 119 27.61 -37.04 -2.36
N LYS A 120 27.58 -35.87 -3.04
CA LYS A 120 27.68 -34.59 -2.31
C LYS A 120 26.41 -34.30 -1.59
N SER A 121 26.49 -34.21 -0.27
CA SER A 121 25.50 -33.54 0.55
C SER A 121 25.39 -32.10 0.08
N ARG A 122 24.20 -31.73 -0.40
CA ARG A 122 23.87 -30.36 -0.85
C ARG A 122 23.27 -29.60 0.29
N LEU A 123 23.59 -28.32 0.37
CA LEU A 123 22.98 -27.42 1.36
C LEU A 123 21.83 -26.67 0.71
N TRP A 124 20.69 -26.81 1.30
CA TRP A 124 19.45 -26.11 0.91
C TRP A 124 19.08 -25.09 1.97
N SER A 125 18.55 -23.95 1.57
CA SER A 125 18.09 -22.93 2.53
C SER A 125 16.86 -22.21 2.03
N THR A 126 16.08 -21.71 2.96
CA THR A 126 15.02 -20.73 2.72
C THR A 126 14.94 -19.77 3.89
N THR A 127 14.42 -18.58 3.63
CA THR A 127 14.21 -17.55 4.63
C THR A 127 12.73 -17.26 4.75
N LEU A 128 12.21 -17.29 5.98
CA LEU A 128 10.82 -16.97 6.29
C LEU A 128 10.77 -15.84 7.30
N TRP A 129 9.71 -15.05 7.25
CA TRP A 129 9.40 -14.05 8.27
C TRP A 129 8.33 -14.60 9.19
N LEU A 130 8.71 -14.90 10.44
CA LEU A 130 7.86 -15.57 11.41
C LEU A 130 7.85 -14.80 12.74
N TYR A 131 6.75 -14.91 13.47
CA TYR A 131 6.75 -14.45 14.86
C TYR A 131 7.66 -15.34 15.72
N PRO A 132 8.28 -14.77 16.78
CA PRO A 132 9.01 -15.57 17.74
C PRO A 132 8.16 -16.69 18.30
N GLY A 133 8.75 -17.89 18.35
CA GLY A 133 8.02 -19.08 18.81
C GLY A 133 8.71 -20.37 18.42
N VAL A 134 8.05 -21.46 18.74
CA VAL A 134 8.52 -22.82 18.44
C VAL A 134 7.55 -23.46 17.45
N TYR A 135 8.08 -23.86 16.30
CA TYR A 135 7.30 -24.44 15.22
C TYR A 135 7.76 -25.86 14.93
N GLU A 136 6.82 -26.74 14.65
CA GLU A 136 7.13 -28.04 14.08
C GLU A 136 7.25 -27.92 12.56
N ILE A 137 8.30 -28.48 12.00
CA ILE A 137 8.58 -28.48 10.55
C ILE A 137 8.96 -29.87 10.08
N LYS A 138 8.79 -30.12 8.81
CA LYS A 138 9.22 -31.34 8.14
C LYS A 138 9.66 -31.05 6.71
N PHE A 139 10.66 -31.75 6.24
CA PHE A 139 11.19 -31.58 4.89
C PHE A 139 10.50 -32.56 3.92
N ILE A 140 10.39 -32.12 2.67
CA ILE A 140 9.97 -32.97 1.56
C ILE A 140 11.10 -32.99 0.57
N VAL A 141 11.75 -34.14 0.43
CA VAL A 141 12.91 -34.35 -0.45
C VAL A 141 12.48 -35.24 -1.59
N ASP A 142 12.50 -34.72 -2.80
CA ASP A 142 12.04 -35.43 -4.01
C ASP A 142 10.65 -36.07 -3.83
N GLY A 143 9.74 -35.33 -3.17
CA GLY A 143 8.38 -35.74 -2.92
C GLY A 143 8.18 -36.65 -1.68
N GLN A 144 9.24 -36.99 -0.95
CA GLN A 144 9.16 -37.83 0.24
C GLN A 144 9.35 -37.01 1.52
N TRP A 145 8.47 -37.22 2.49
CA TRP A 145 8.54 -36.62 3.81
C TRP A 145 9.73 -37.16 4.60
N LYS A 146 10.60 -36.28 5.05
CA LYS A 146 11.80 -36.59 5.82
C LYS A 146 12.03 -35.62 6.94
N ILE A 147 12.64 -36.09 8.02
CA ILE A 147 13.22 -35.24 9.07
C ILE A 147 14.71 -35.06 8.83
N ASP A 148 15.26 -33.96 9.32
CA ASP A 148 16.69 -33.76 9.39
C ASP A 148 17.18 -34.35 10.73
N PRO A 149 18.01 -35.40 10.71
CA PRO A 149 18.49 -36.05 11.93
C PRO A 149 19.45 -35.18 12.75
N HIS A 150 19.97 -34.09 12.16
CA HIS A 150 20.87 -33.13 12.85
C HIS A 150 20.13 -32.01 13.55
N ARG A 151 18.79 -31.97 13.42
CA ARG A 151 17.94 -30.99 14.09
C ARG A 151 17.20 -31.62 15.26
N GLU A 152 16.90 -30.78 16.28
CA GLU A 152 15.96 -31.14 17.32
C GLU A 152 14.66 -31.65 16.71
N SER A 153 14.12 -32.73 17.23
CA SER A 153 12.85 -33.30 16.78
C SER A 153 11.92 -33.57 17.95
N THR A 154 10.65 -33.70 17.65
CA THR A 154 9.61 -34.11 18.60
C THR A 154 8.73 -35.18 17.97
N ILE A 155 8.22 -36.06 18.81
CA ILE A 155 7.27 -37.10 18.38
C ILE A 155 5.93 -36.79 19.03
N ARG A 156 4.91 -36.63 18.21
CA ARG A 156 3.56 -36.42 18.66
C ARG A 156 2.61 -37.34 17.88
N ASP A 157 1.83 -38.14 18.56
CA ASP A 157 0.89 -39.13 17.99
C ASP A 157 1.57 -40.07 16.98
N GLY A 158 2.82 -40.47 17.26
CA GLY A 158 3.60 -41.37 16.39
C GLY A 158 4.22 -40.67 15.14
N ILE A 159 4.03 -39.38 15.01
CA ILE A 159 4.61 -38.58 13.92
C ILE A 159 5.80 -37.81 14.47
N GLU A 160 6.96 -38.00 13.84
CA GLU A 160 8.17 -37.24 14.15
C GLU A 160 8.31 -36.01 13.25
N ASN A 161 8.51 -34.85 13.87
CA ASN A 161 8.76 -33.59 13.19
C ASN A 161 10.00 -32.91 13.77
N ASN A 162 10.70 -32.11 12.95
CA ASN A 162 11.78 -31.26 13.44
C ASN A 162 11.22 -30.02 14.13
N ILE A 163 12.04 -29.41 15.00
CA ILE A 163 11.73 -28.18 15.70
C ILE A 163 12.46 -27.02 15.06
N LEU A 164 11.74 -25.95 14.78
CA LEU A 164 12.27 -24.64 14.41
C LEU A 164 11.99 -23.65 15.55
N ARG A 165 13.07 -23.15 16.15
CA ARG A 165 12.98 -22.07 17.14
C ARG A 165 13.25 -20.76 16.46
N VAL A 166 12.37 -19.79 16.69
CA VAL A 166 12.47 -18.43 16.18
C VAL A 166 12.54 -17.51 17.39
N ASP A 167 13.70 -16.96 17.63
CA ASP A 167 13.97 -16.04 18.74
C ASP A 167 13.96 -14.59 18.24
N ARG A 168 13.76 -13.63 19.14
CA ARG A 168 13.82 -12.20 18.84
C ARG A 168 15.25 -11.73 18.65
#